data_1109066f7e3f0f2987e02337a6e65a0d
#
_entry.id   1109066f7e3f0f2987e02337a6e65a0d
#
_cell.length_a   1.000
_cell.length_b   1.000
_cell.length_c   1.000
_cell.angle_alpha   90.00
_cell.angle_beta   90.00
_cell.angle_gamma   90.00
#
_symmetry.space_group_name_H-M   'P 1'
#
loop_
_entity.id
_entity.type
_entity.pdbx_description
1 polymer ?
#
loop_
_entity_poly.entity_id
_entity_poly.type
_entity_poly.pdbx_seq_one_letter_code
_entity_poly.pdbx_strand_id
1 'polypeptide(L)'
;DPKIPSFAWMGFRYPSRRNKRSIKYKKPMVGGEELSEDETYAGNDIYTKGAFFMHSLRYLIGDDIFFPTIKKLSTDPQYTYDNFVTSKDVEELFSGAVGYSLKPFFDFYLRTTKTIEINVKENGYRTFVIKPTNYIMDLPLDIMINGKIEKVKLTKDGLTVISNTTPIVDPKGFYLKTVTIQ
;
A
#
# COMPACT_ATOMS: atom_id res chain seq x y z
N ASP A 1 9.90 -14.53 23.33
CA ASP A 1 9.24 -13.70 22.31
C ASP A 1 10.34 -12.91 21.58
N PRO A 2 10.77 -13.33 20.38
CA PRO A 2 11.80 -12.58 19.68
C PRO A 2 11.19 -11.22 19.30
N LYS A 3 11.56 -10.18 20.02
CA LYS A 3 11.24 -8.81 19.69
C LYS A 3 11.71 -8.57 18.25
N ILE A 4 10.80 -8.61 17.30
CA ILE A 4 11.04 -8.16 15.93
C ILE A 4 11.67 -6.77 16.06
N PRO A 5 12.88 -6.53 15.53
CA PRO A 5 13.46 -5.21 15.57
C PRO A 5 12.44 -4.27 14.95
N SER A 6 11.93 -3.35 15.74
CA SER A 6 10.98 -2.38 15.23
C SER A 6 11.65 -1.70 14.04
N PHE A 7 10.96 -1.49 12.95
CA PHE A 7 11.37 -0.69 11.78
C PHE A 7 11.81 0.75 12.17
N ALA A 8 11.73 1.07 13.45
CA ALA A 8 12.29 2.25 14.09
C ALA A 8 13.80 2.43 13.86
N TRP A 9 14.54 1.36 13.52
CA TRP A 9 15.99 1.44 13.34
C TRP A 9 16.41 2.18 12.07
N MET A 10 15.54 2.24 11.05
CA MET A 10 15.82 2.97 9.81
C MET A 10 15.22 4.38 9.79
N GLY A 11 14.79 4.95 10.92
CA GLY A 11 14.11 6.25 10.92
C GLY A 11 12.70 6.23 10.29
N PHE A 12 12.24 5.09 9.84
CA PHE A 12 10.89 4.85 9.36
C PHE A 12 9.95 4.55 10.55
N ARG A 13 9.78 5.50 11.45
CA ARG A 13 8.52 5.56 12.17
C ARG A 13 7.42 5.61 11.12
N TYR A 14 6.34 4.83 11.31
CA TYR A 14 5.13 4.80 10.48
C TYR A 14 5.06 5.97 9.50
N PRO A 15 4.73 5.78 8.21
CA PRO A 15 4.80 6.86 7.25
C PRO A 15 4.07 8.06 7.84
N SER A 16 4.85 8.95 8.43
CA SER A 16 4.32 10.13 9.11
C SER A 16 3.63 11.00 8.06
N ARG A 17 2.72 11.87 8.48
CA ARG A 17 2.15 12.89 7.58
C ARG A 17 3.24 13.64 6.79
N ARG A 18 4.46 13.71 7.35
CA ARG A 18 5.63 14.32 6.73
C ARG A 18 6.15 13.50 5.54
N ASN A 19 6.20 12.15 5.66
CA ASN A 19 6.64 11.28 4.56
C ASN A 19 5.65 11.30 3.40
N LYS A 20 4.33 11.37 3.68
CA LYS A 20 3.30 11.54 2.64
C LYS A 20 3.48 12.84 1.85
N ARG A 21 3.92 13.93 2.48
CA ARG A 21 4.16 15.23 1.81
C ARG A 21 5.41 15.24 0.95
N SER A 22 6.35 14.32 1.17
CA SER A 22 7.57 14.23 0.37
C SER A 22 7.40 13.46 -0.94
N ILE A 23 6.35 12.65 -1.04
CA ILE A 23 6.05 11.91 -2.27
C ILE A 23 5.42 12.86 -3.28
N LYS A 24 6.09 13.08 -4.39
CA LYS A 24 5.70 14.09 -5.37
C LYS A 24 4.91 13.55 -6.56
N TYR A 25 4.83 12.24 -6.75
CA TYR A 25 4.06 11.56 -7.82
C TYR A 25 4.31 12.10 -9.23
N LYS A 26 5.49 12.55 -9.52
CA LYS A 26 5.77 13.16 -10.83
C LYS A 26 5.89 12.15 -11.96
N LYS A 27 6.43 10.96 -11.65
CA LYS A 27 6.63 9.85 -12.61
C LYS A 27 6.32 8.51 -11.93
N PRO A 28 5.95 7.46 -12.69
CA PRO A 28 5.94 6.09 -12.18
C PRO A 28 7.32 5.70 -11.66
N MET A 29 7.37 4.81 -10.66
CA MET A 29 8.65 4.30 -10.13
C MET A 29 9.29 3.28 -11.08
N VAL A 30 8.46 2.55 -11.82
CA VAL A 30 8.86 1.62 -12.87
C VAL A 30 8.24 2.11 -14.16
N GLY A 31 9.06 2.57 -15.06
CA GLY A 31 8.65 3.09 -16.38
C GLY A 31 9.12 2.18 -17.51
N GLY A 32 8.57 2.37 -18.71
CA GLY A 32 9.00 1.70 -19.95
C GLY A 32 10.14 2.44 -20.66
N GLU A 33 10.60 3.56 -20.18
CA GLU A 33 11.69 4.35 -20.76
C GLU A 33 12.96 4.19 -19.91
N GLU A 34 14.11 4.15 -20.56
CA GLU A 34 15.40 4.24 -19.90
C GLU A 34 15.51 5.63 -19.25
N LEU A 35 15.52 5.65 -17.94
CA LEU A 35 15.80 6.86 -17.16
C LEU A 35 17.30 6.97 -16.93
N SER A 36 17.83 8.15 -17.10
CA SER A 36 19.19 8.44 -16.65
C SER A 36 19.29 8.28 -15.13
N GLU A 37 20.49 8.10 -14.62
CA GLU A 37 20.73 8.01 -13.18
C GLU A 37 20.20 9.26 -12.46
N ASP A 38 20.45 10.44 -12.98
CA ASP A 38 19.96 11.71 -12.43
C ASP A 38 18.43 11.77 -12.40
N GLU A 39 17.74 11.28 -13.43
CA GLU A 39 16.27 11.24 -13.46
C GLU A 39 15.71 10.22 -12.49
N THR A 40 16.36 9.08 -12.33
CA THR A 40 15.97 8.04 -11.39
C THR A 40 16.04 8.55 -9.94
N TYR A 41 17.08 9.30 -9.60
CA TYR A 41 17.31 9.82 -8.26
C TYR A 41 16.85 11.28 -8.06
N ALA A 42 16.28 11.94 -9.08
CA ALA A 42 15.83 13.34 -9.02
C ALA A 42 14.73 13.63 -7.98
N GLY A 43 14.17 12.59 -7.37
CA GLY A 43 13.17 12.68 -6.32
C GLY A 43 13.33 11.60 -5.26
N ASN A 44 12.71 11.81 -4.10
CA ASN A 44 12.69 10.80 -3.03
C ASN A 44 11.62 9.71 -3.22
N ASP A 45 10.91 9.72 -4.35
CA ASP A 45 9.77 8.82 -4.54
C ASP A 45 10.18 7.34 -4.57
N ILE A 46 11.35 7.01 -5.15
CA ILE A 46 11.89 5.64 -5.13
C ILE A 46 12.08 5.13 -3.69
N TYR A 47 12.48 5.99 -2.76
CA TYR A 47 12.67 5.64 -1.36
C TYR A 47 11.36 5.73 -0.58
N THR A 48 10.70 6.89 -0.63
CA THR A 48 9.53 7.17 0.22
C THR A 48 8.29 6.42 -0.26
N LYS A 49 8.02 6.40 -1.57
CA LYS A 49 6.91 5.63 -2.15
C LYS A 49 7.23 4.14 -2.14
N GLY A 50 8.49 3.75 -2.37
CA GLY A 50 8.93 2.35 -2.26
C GLY A 50 8.73 1.79 -0.86
N ALA A 51 9.16 2.51 0.18
CA ALA A 51 8.91 2.11 1.56
C ALA A 51 7.41 2.04 1.88
N PHE A 52 6.63 2.98 1.34
CA PHE A 52 5.19 2.99 1.51
C PHE A 52 4.52 1.81 0.80
N PHE A 53 4.96 1.49 -0.41
CA PHE A 53 4.53 0.30 -1.15
C PHE A 53 4.75 -0.98 -0.33
N MET A 54 5.97 -1.18 0.20
CA MET A 54 6.28 -2.35 1.03
C MET A 54 5.44 -2.40 2.31
N HIS A 55 5.18 -1.25 2.94
CA HIS A 55 4.30 -1.15 4.11
C HIS A 55 2.85 -1.53 3.76
N SER A 56 2.34 -1.04 2.64
CA SER A 56 0.99 -1.35 2.15
C SER A 56 0.88 -2.83 1.74
N LEU A 57 1.91 -3.39 1.07
CA LEU A 57 1.96 -4.79 0.68
C LEU A 57 1.95 -5.71 1.91
N ARG A 58 2.74 -5.38 2.93
CA ARG A 58 2.75 -6.11 4.21
C ARG A 58 1.36 -6.12 4.85
N TYR A 59 0.67 -4.98 4.89
CA TYR A 59 -0.68 -4.90 5.42
C TYR A 59 -1.70 -5.70 4.59
N LEU A 60 -1.53 -5.71 3.27
CA LEU A 60 -2.39 -6.43 2.33
C LEU A 60 -2.31 -7.94 2.52
N ILE A 61 -1.09 -8.50 2.60
CA ILE A 61 -0.86 -9.96 2.61
C ILE A 61 -0.61 -10.54 4.00
N GLY A 62 -0.36 -9.70 5.00
CA GLY A 62 -0.08 -10.10 6.39
C GLY A 62 1.38 -10.48 6.64
N ASP A 63 1.77 -10.44 7.90
CA ASP A 63 3.15 -10.69 8.35
C ASP A 63 3.62 -12.12 8.08
N ASP A 64 2.73 -13.09 8.21
CA ASP A 64 3.03 -14.53 8.05
C ASP A 64 3.43 -14.89 6.61
N ILE A 65 3.00 -14.10 5.63
CA ILE A 65 3.39 -14.27 4.22
C ILE A 65 4.52 -13.29 3.87
N PHE A 66 4.41 -12.06 4.33
CA PHE A 66 5.33 -10.99 3.93
C PHE A 66 6.78 -11.28 4.34
N PHE A 67 7.03 -11.58 5.62
CA PHE A 67 8.40 -11.76 6.10
C PHE A 67 9.12 -12.99 5.55
N PRO A 68 8.49 -14.18 5.45
CA PRO A 68 9.12 -15.31 4.78
C PRO A 68 9.44 -15.02 3.30
N THR A 69 8.57 -14.28 2.61
CA THR A 69 8.79 -13.92 1.19
C THR A 69 9.93 -12.93 1.03
N ILE A 70 10.04 -11.92 1.89
CA ILE A 70 11.20 -11.00 1.92
C ILE A 70 12.49 -11.76 2.23
N LYS A 71 12.44 -12.69 3.19
CA LYS A 71 13.60 -13.54 3.49
C LYS A 71 14.02 -14.33 2.26
N LYS A 72 13.08 -14.96 1.56
CA LYS A 72 13.37 -15.70 0.34
C LYS A 72 13.98 -14.79 -0.72
N LEU A 73 13.43 -13.61 -0.97
CA LEU A 73 13.96 -12.63 -1.92
C LEU A 73 15.43 -12.27 -1.61
N SER A 74 15.82 -12.22 -0.33
CA SER A 74 17.16 -11.81 0.10
C SER A 74 18.16 -12.95 0.27
N THR A 75 17.72 -14.21 0.25
CA THR A 75 18.60 -15.37 0.55
C THR A 75 18.59 -16.45 -0.51
N ASP A 76 17.57 -16.51 -1.37
CA ASP A 76 17.49 -17.53 -2.42
C ASP A 76 18.44 -17.17 -3.57
N PRO A 77 19.31 -18.11 -4.01
CA PRO A 77 20.23 -17.87 -5.11
C PRO A 77 19.56 -17.37 -6.41
N GLN A 78 18.29 -17.72 -6.64
CA GLN A 78 17.53 -17.23 -7.78
C GLN A 78 17.41 -15.69 -7.82
N TYR A 79 17.40 -15.04 -6.64
CA TYR A 79 17.21 -13.59 -6.50
C TYR A 79 18.46 -12.87 -6.01
N THR A 80 19.55 -13.60 -5.72
CA THR A 80 20.76 -13.04 -5.15
C THR A 80 21.97 -13.40 -6.01
N TYR A 81 23.14 -12.82 -5.67
CA TYR A 81 24.39 -13.03 -6.37
C TYR A 81 24.22 -12.80 -7.89
N ASP A 82 24.98 -12.40 -8.66
CA ASP A 82 25.02 -12.18 -10.12
C ASP A 82 23.72 -12.29 -10.95
N ASN A 83 22.55 -12.42 -10.29
CA ASN A 83 21.24 -12.45 -10.94
C ASN A 83 20.60 -11.06 -10.97
N PHE A 84 20.10 -10.69 -12.14
CA PHE A 84 19.27 -9.49 -12.29
C PHE A 84 17.84 -9.80 -11.87
N VAL A 85 17.36 -9.08 -10.84
CA VAL A 85 15.99 -9.20 -10.35
C VAL A 85 15.18 -7.99 -10.79
N THR A 86 14.10 -8.23 -11.49
CA THR A 86 13.19 -7.20 -11.97
C THR A 86 12.02 -7.02 -11.00
N SER A 87 11.29 -5.91 -11.15
CA SER A 87 10.04 -5.72 -10.41
C SER A 87 8.98 -6.77 -10.72
N LYS A 88 9.05 -7.41 -11.90
CA LYS A 88 8.17 -8.51 -12.28
C LYS A 88 8.49 -9.78 -11.51
N ASP A 89 9.77 -10.11 -11.33
CA ASP A 89 10.19 -11.29 -10.55
C ASP A 89 9.73 -11.15 -9.08
N VAL A 90 9.83 -9.95 -8.52
CA VAL A 90 9.31 -9.65 -7.18
C VAL A 90 7.79 -9.79 -7.12
N GLU A 91 7.07 -9.27 -8.11
CA GLU A 91 5.61 -9.41 -8.23
C GLU A 91 5.18 -10.88 -8.28
N GLU A 92 5.86 -11.69 -9.10
CA GLU A 92 5.59 -13.13 -9.25
C GLU A 92 5.89 -13.89 -7.96
N LEU A 93 7.01 -13.58 -7.28
CA LEU A 93 7.36 -14.17 -5.99
C LEU A 93 6.28 -13.92 -4.92
N PHE A 94 5.84 -12.68 -4.76
CA PHE A 94 4.80 -12.34 -3.79
C PHE A 94 3.42 -12.88 -4.18
N SER A 95 3.07 -12.86 -5.46
CA SER A 95 1.83 -13.44 -5.97
C SER A 95 1.77 -14.95 -5.74
N GLY A 96 2.88 -15.65 -5.98
CA GLY A 96 3.01 -17.08 -5.67
C GLY A 96 2.87 -17.39 -4.20
N ALA A 97 3.46 -16.57 -3.34
CA ALA A 97 3.41 -16.75 -1.89
C ALA A 97 2.00 -16.55 -1.31
N VAL A 98 1.21 -15.62 -1.87
CA VAL A 98 -0.14 -15.31 -1.38
C VAL A 98 -1.23 -16.14 -2.06
N GLY A 99 -0.92 -16.78 -3.20
CA GLY A 99 -1.83 -17.64 -3.96
C GLY A 99 -2.80 -16.92 -4.89
N TYR A 100 -2.60 -15.62 -5.13
CA TYR A 100 -3.37 -14.85 -6.10
C TYR A 100 -2.51 -13.74 -6.73
N SER A 101 -2.95 -13.22 -7.87
CA SER A 101 -2.20 -12.17 -8.58
C SER A 101 -2.21 -10.85 -7.83
N LEU A 102 -1.02 -10.36 -7.52
CA LEU A 102 -0.79 -9.02 -6.98
C LEU A 102 -0.50 -7.98 -8.07
N LYS A 103 -0.57 -8.38 -9.33
CA LYS A 103 -0.30 -7.50 -10.48
C LYS A 103 -1.07 -6.17 -10.42
N PRO A 104 -2.38 -6.13 -10.10
CA PRO A 104 -3.11 -4.86 -10.01
C PRO A 104 -2.53 -3.92 -8.95
N PHE A 105 -2.05 -4.46 -7.84
CA PHE A 105 -1.45 -3.68 -6.76
C PHE A 105 -0.06 -3.15 -7.15
N PHE A 106 0.78 -4.00 -7.75
CA PHE A 106 2.09 -3.62 -8.26
C PHE A 106 1.99 -2.58 -9.37
N ASP A 107 1.11 -2.80 -10.34
CA ASP A 107 0.86 -1.85 -11.43
C ASP A 107 0.47 -0.48 -10.88
N PHE A 108 -0.47 -0.47 -9.93
CA PHE A 108 -0.97 0.76 -9.36
C PHE A 108 0.11 1.56 -8.63
N TYR A 109 0.86 0.91 -7.75
CA TYR A 109 1.86 1.59 -6.95
C TYR A 109 3.14 1.93 -7.71
N LEU A 110 3.64 1.01 -8.55
CA LEU A 110 4.95 1.15 -9.17
C LEU A 110 4.87 1.80 -10.56
N ARG A 111 3.80 1.52 -11.32
CA ARG A 111 3.67 1.91 -12.73
C ARG A 111 2.72 3.06 -12.97
N THR A 112 2.14 3.64 -11.91
CA THR A 112 1.31 4.85 -12.00
C THR A 112 1.69 5.88 -10.94
N THR A 113 1.17 7.09 -11.11
CA THR A 113 1.29 8.19 -10.11
C THR A 113 0.02 8.35 -9.26
N LYS A 114 -0.95 7.44 -9.40
CA LYS A 114 -2.26 7.52 -8.75
C LYS A 114 -2.18 7.17 -7.27
N THR A 115 -3.15 7.65 -6.51
CA THR A 115 -3.44 7.24 -5.13
C THR A 115 -4.75 6.45 -5.10
N ILE A 116 -4.93 5.60 -4.10
CA ILE A 116 -6.23 4.97 -3.86
C ILE A 116 -7.23 6.07 -3.49
N GLU A 117 -8.32 6.18 -4.25
CA GLU A 117 -9.35 7.17 -4.03
C GLU A 117 -10.58 6.51 -3.41
N ILE A 118 -11.00 7.03 -2.27
CA ILE A 118 -12.13 6.49 -1.51
C ILE A 118 -13.10 7.63 -1.23
N ASN A 119 -14.36 7.42 -1.58
CA ASN A 119 -15.45 8.33 -1.26
C ASN A 119 -16.20 7.83 -0.03
N VAL A 120 -16.44 8.72 0.93
CA VAL A 120 -17.29 8.51 2.11
C VAL A 120 -18.48 9.42 1.96
N LYS A 121 -19.65 8.84 1.74
CA LYS A 121 -20.90 9.59 1.53
C LYS A 121 -21.90 9.27 2.64
N GLU A 122 -22.48 10.29 3.24
CA GLU A 122 -23.64 10.11 4.12
C GLU A 122 -24.87 9.74 3.28
N ASN A 123 -25.55 8.64 3.67
CA ASN A 123 -26.69 8.10 2.94
C ASN A 123 -27.85 7.81 3.93
N GLY A 124 -28.35 8.84 4.55
CA GLY A 124 -29.41 8.78 5.57
C GLY A 124 -28.87 8.85 6.99
N TYR A 125 -29.76 8.76 7.97
CA TYR A 125 -29.45 8.94 9.37
C TYR A 125 -28.39 7.95 9.86
N ARG A 126 -27.23 8.46 10.28
CA ARG A 126 -26.08 7.66 10.77
C ARG A 126 -25.57 6.59 9.82
N THR A 127 -25.90 6.66 8.55
CA THR A 127 -25.53 5.66 7.55
C THR A 127 -24.53 6.27 6.59
N PHE A 128 -23.38 5.61 6.42
CA PHE A 128 -22.32 6.05 5.51
C PHE A 128 -21.99 4.95 4.51
N VAL A 129 -21.87 5.33 3.24
CA VAL A 129 -21.36 4.48 2.17
C VAL A 129 -19.92 4.83 1.90
N ILE A 130 -19.04 3.85 1.98
CA ILE A 130 -17.61 3.97 1.73
C ILE A 130 -17.30 3.17 0.47
N LYS A 131 -16.85 3.85 -0.59
CA LYS A 131 -16.66 3.24 -1.90
C LYS A 131 -15.37 3.70 -2.56
N PRO A 132 -14.57 2.79 -3.17
CA PRO A 132 -13.44 3.20 -4.00
C PRO A 132 -13.95 3.82 -5.30
N THR A 133 -13.32 4.91 -5.75
CA THR A 133 -13.63 5.54 -7.04
C THR A 133 -12.70 5.07 -8.14
N ASN A 134 -11.50 4.60 -7.79
CA ASN A 134 -10.53 3.98 -8.69
C ASN A 134 -10.14 2.58 -8.19
N TYR A 135 -11.11 1.66 -8.20
CA TYR A 135 -10.91 0.30 -7.72
C TYR A 135 -9.77 -0.41 -8.46
N ILE A 136 -8.85 -1.01 -7.69
CA ILE A 136 -7.71 -1.79 -8.21
C ILE A 136 -7.88 -3.28 -7.92
N MET A 137 -8.23 -3.64 -6.70
CA MET A 137 -8.52 -4.99 -6.22
C MET A 137 -9.18 -4.89 -4.84
N ASP A 138 -9.67 -5.99 -4.34
CA ASP A 138 -10.16 -6.08 -2.96
C ASP A 138 -9.03 -5.83 -1.97
N LEU A 139 -9.24 -4.90 -1.04
CA LEU A 139 -8.24 -4.48 -0.06
C LEU A 139 -8.76 -4.66 1.36
N PRO A 140 -7.96 -5.25 2.29
CA PRO A 140 -8.23 -5.09 3.70
C PRO A 140 -8.13 -3.61 4.07
N LEU A 141 -9.03 -3.13 4.91
CA LEU A 141 -9.10 -1.72 5.27
C LEU A 141 -9.48 -1.57 6.75
N ASP A 142 -8.70 -0.82 7.50
CA ASP A 142 -9.09 -0.41 8.84
C ASP A 142 -9.99 0.82 8.73
N ILE A 143 -11.14 0.79 9.42
CA ILE A 143 -12.05 1.93 9.52
C ILE A 143 -12.33 2.19 11.00
N MET A 144 -12.21 3.45 11.41
CA MET A 144 -12.61 3.85 12.76
C MET A 144 -14.10 4.27 12.73
N ILE A 145 -14.92 3.52 13.45
CA ILE A 145 -16.36 3.73 13.60
C ILE A 145 -16.66 3.92 15.09
N ASN A 146 -17.26 5.04 15.47
CA ASN A 146 -17.57 5.36 16.88
C ASN A 146 -16.39 5.15 17.85
N GLY A 147 -15.18 5.52 17.43
CA GLY A 147 -13.95 5.40 18.22
C GLY A 147 -13.30 4.00 18.25
N LYS A 148 -13.90 2.99 17.60
CA LYS A 148 -13.34 1.65 17.49
C LYS A 148 -12.81 1.41 16.07
N ILE A 149 -11.66 0.72 15.97
CA ILE A 149 -11.11 0.33 14.68
C ILE A 149 -11.65 -1.06 14.33
N GLU A 150 -12.27 -1.14 13.17
CA GLU A 150 -12.76 -2.39 12.57
C GLU A 150 -12.00 -2.66 11.28
N LYS A 151 -11.56 -3.92 11.10
CA LYS A 151 -10.94 -4.36 9.87
C LYS A 151 -12.02 -4.90 8.94
N VAL A 152 -12.14 -4.29 7.78
CA VAL A 152 -13.13 -4.64 6.76
C VAL A 152 -12.44 -4.97 5.44
N LYS A 153 -13.19 -5.48 4.48
CA LYS A 153 -12.74 -5.69 3.11
C LYS A 153 -13.40 -4.65 2.21
N LEU A 154 -12.59 -3.77 1.63
CA LEU A 154 -13.05 -2.80 0.65
C LEU A 154 -13.11 -3.48 -0.73
N THR A 155 -14.31 -3.70 -1.22
CA THR A 155 -14.56 -4.29 -2.53
C THR A 155 -14.94 -3.20 -3.55
N LYS A 156 -15.12 -3.57 -4.81
CA LYS A 156 -15.59 -2.67 -5.87
C LYS A 156 -16.93 -2.01 -5.54
N ASP A 157 -17.81 -2.75 -4.88
CA ASP A 157 -19.15 -2.26 -4.53
C ASP A 157 -19.12 -1.32 -3.33
N GLY A 158 -18.02 -1.32 -2.58
CA GLY A 158 -17.87 -0.58 -1.34
C GLY A 158 -18.54 -1.29 -0.17
N LEU A 159 -18.78 -0.53 0.89
CA LEU A 159 -19.45 -1.02 2.10
C LEU A 159 -20.30 0.07 2.73
N THR A 160 -21.33 -0.35 3.47
CA THR A 160 -22.18 0.55 4.24
C THR A 160 -21.90 0.34 5.73
N VAL A 161 -21.73 1.43 6.47
CA VAL A 161 -21.49 1.41 7.91
C VAL A 161 -22.46 2.31 8.65
N ILE A 162 -22.79 1.94 9.89
CA ILE A 162 -23.61 2.77 10.78
C ILE A 162 -22.66 3.43 11.80
N SER A 163 -22.70 4.75 11.86
CA SER A 163 -21.81 5.52 12.73
C SER A 163 -22.49 6.80 13.23
N ASN A 164 -22.19 7.20 14.47
CA ASN A 164 -22.66 8.48 15.03
C ASN A 164 -21.91 9.69 14.45
N THR A 165 -20.73 9.46 13.90
CA THR A 165 -19.84 10.46 13.30
C THR A 165 -19.29 9.94 12.01
N THR A 166 -18.80 10.83 11.14
CA THR A 166 -18.13 10.43 9.91
C THR A 166 -17.02 9.41 10.18
N PRO A 167 -17.07 8.22 9.56
CA PRO A 167 -16.03 7.20 9.73
C PRO A 167 -14.66 7.69 9.24
N ILE A 168 -13.60 7.31 9.95
CA ILE A 168 -12.23 7.62 9.52
C ILE A 168 -11.65 6.40 8.80
N VAL A 169 -11.39 6.56 7.52
CA VAL A 169 -10.85 5.51 6.66
C VAL A 169 -9.34 5.40 6.83
N ASP A 170 -8.86 4.17 7.11
CA ASP A 170 -7.45 3.85 7.32
C ASP A 170 -6.76 4.85 8.28
N PRO A 171 -7.17 4.88 9.54
CA PRO A 171 -6.67 5.86 10.52
C PRO A 171 -5.17 5.73 10.77
N LYS A 172 -4.60 4.53 10.58
CA LYS A 172 -3.17 4.25 10.73
C LYS A 172 -2.36 4.61 9.50
N GLY A 173 -3.01 4.79 8.34
CA GLY A 173 -2.35 5.21 7.11
C GLY A 173 -1.55 4.10 6.42
N PHE A 174 -2.09 2.90 6.35
CA PHE A 174 -1.48 1.77 5.65
C PHE A 174 -1.41 1.98 4.13
N TYR A 175 -2.34 2.74 3.56
CA TYR A 175 -2.40 2.98 2.14
C TYR A 175 -2.12 4.43 1.76
N LEU A 176 -1.53 4.58 0.60
CA LEU A 176 -1.39 5.86 -0.08
C LEU A 176 -2.71 6.20 -0.74
N LYS A 177 -3.50 7.06 -0.10
CA LYS A 177 -4.89 7.31 -0.47
C LYS A 177 -5.29 8.76 -0.38
N THR A 178 -6.33 9.09 -1.11
CA THR A 178 -7.15 10.30 -0.97
C THR A 178 -8.55 9.90 -0.53
N VAL A 179 -9.08 10.54 0.50
CA VAL A 179 -10.44 10.32 0.98
C VAL A 179 -11.24 11.60 0.76
N THR A 180 -12.35 11.49 0.04
CA THR A 180 -13.32 12.56 -0.17
C THR A 180 -14.56 12.29 0.67
N ILE A 181 -15.03 13.29 1.41
CA ILE A 181 -16.24 13.22 2.25
C ILE A 181 -17.31 14.07 1.56
N GLN A 182 -18.50 13.49 1.36
CA GLN A 182 -19.67 14.11 0.71
C GLN A 182 -20.91 13.99 1.57
#